data_b4854668da5733ddaadad0241f02615e
#
_entry.id   b4854668da5733ddaadad0241f02615e
#
_cell.length_a   1.000
_cell.length_b   1.000
_cell.length_c   1.000
_cell.angle_alpha   90.00
_cell.angle_beta   90.00
_cell.angle_gamma   90.00
#
_symmetry.space_group_name_H-M   'P 1'
#
loop_
_entity.id
_entity.type
_entity.pdbx_description
1 polymer ?
#
loop_
_entity_poly.entity_id
_entity_poly.type
_entity_poly.pdbx_seq_one_letter_code
_entity_poly.pdbx_strand_id
1 'polypeptide(L)'
;MCRYICAAGQFSDDEVRKRLALEMENGQHHHVQYWPVFELETGRLAGCCGLRPHRSRTYELGIHLKPEFWGRGIAAEACRAAIWYAFGELDAEGLFAGHHPDNQRSGKLLERLGFVYTGNEFYSPTGLYHPSYEKRRGRRSLKTALLQILPGNSLEENLEKGLFWCREAKKAGADLALFPEMWGSGYDMPESVEELEHKAVAADGPFVKAFANAARELSMAIGITILEQYPEGPRNTLLLLDRHGECVLSYAKVHTCDFEDECRLTPGEGFHTADLDTEAGAVRVGAMICYDREFPESARILMLMGAEIVLVPNACPMEINRLSQLRGRAYENMIGIATCNYPQGKPDCNGHSSAFDGVAYLPGEEGSRDMCILEADGEEGLWLAEFDLELLRSYRRQEVHGNAYRRPELYGLLTEDTVRPPFVRKDRRKPVL
;
A
#
# COMPACT_ATOMS: atom_id res chain seq x y z
N MET A 1 -35.17 -2.34 19.01
CA MET A 1 -33.78 -2.83 19.10
C MET A 1 -33.73 -4.32 19.47
N CYS A 2 -34.46 -4.77 20.50
CA CYS A 2 -34.35 -6.15 21.00
C CYS A 2 -35.05 -7.24 20.14
N ARG A 3 -35.89 -6.88 19.15
CA ARG A 3 -36.67 -7.80 18.32
C ARG A 3 -35.92 -9.00 17.74
N TYR A 4 -34.62 -8.81 17.43
CA TYR A 4 -33.78 -9.82 16.79
C TYR A 4 -32.75 -10.43 17.75
N ILE A 5 -32.81 -10.12 19.07
CA ILE A 5 -31.75 -10.49 20.03
C ILE A 5 -32.24 -11.50 21.04
N CYS A 6 -33.54 -11.51 21.33
CA CYS A 6 -34.14 -12.45 22.27
C CYS A 6 -35.53 -12.88 21.80
N ALA A 7 -35.95 -14.08 22.19
CA ALA A 7 -37.23 -14.69 21.82
C ALA A 7 -38.44 -13.84 22.26
N ALA A 8 -38.36 -13.18 23.43
CA ALA A 8 -39.43 -12.33 23.96
C ALA A 8 -39.51 -10.93 23.28
N GLY A 9 -38.56 -10.57 22.43
CA GLY A 9 -38.47 -9.26 21.75
C GLY A 9 -38.12 -8.07 22.65
N GLN A 10 -38.01 -8.28 23.97
CA GLN A 10 -37.54 -7.29 24.95
C GLN A 10 -36.84 -8.00 26.11
N PHE A 11 -35.96 -7.29 26.80
CA PHE A 11 -35.29 -7.77 28.01
C PHE A 11 -36.00 -7.28 29.26
N SER A 12 -36.03 -8.11 30.32
CA SER A 12 -36.37 -7.69 31.66
C SER A 12 -35.26 -6.81 32.27
N ASP A 13 -35.58 -6.05 33.31
CA ASP A 13 -34.58 -5.23 34.01
C ASP A 13 -33.42 -6.06 34.58
N ASP A 14 -33.67 -7.26 35.03
CA ASP A 14 -32.65 -8.18 35.54
C ASP A 14 -31.71 -8.68 34.40
N GLU A 15 -32.28 -8.98 33.23
CA GLU A 15 -31.45 -9.35 32.04
C GLU A 15 -30.62 -8.18 31.56
N VAL A 16 -31.16 -6.96 31.59
CA VAL A 16 -30.39 -5.74 31.27
C VAL A 16 -29.24 -5.55 32.24
N ARG A 17 -29.47 -5.69 33.55
CA ARG A 17 -28.42 -5.58 34.58
C ARG A 17 -27.34 -6.64 34.41
N LYS A 18 -27.70 -7.89 34.15
CA LYS A 18 -26.76 -8.99 33.90
C LYS A 18 -25.90 -8.73 32.65
N ARG A 19 -26.53 -8.24 31.56
CA ARG A 19 -25.80 -7.89 30.33
C ARG A 19 -24.81 -6.74 30.57
N LEU A 20 -25.23 -5.70 31.29
CA LEU A 20 -24.35 -4.58 31.63
C LEU A 20 -23.16 -5.02 32.49
N ALA A 21 -23.43 -5.89 33.51
CA ALA A 21 -22.34 -6.44 34.32
C ALA A 21 -21.35 -7.26 33.50
N LEU A 22 -21.81 -8.05 32.52
CA LEU A 22 -20.97 -8.81 31.62
C LEU A 22 -20.13 -7.88 30.72
N GLU A 23 -20.68 -6.77 30.20
CA GLU A 23 -19.92 -5.79 29.41
C GLU A 23 -18.82 -5.12 30.26
N MET A 24 -19.13 -4.80 31.52
CA MET A 24 -18.13 -4.23 32.44
C MET A 24 -17.01 -5.23 32.75
N GLU A 25 -17.34 -6.52 32.99
CA GLU A 25 -16.38 -7.59 33.21
C GLU A 25 -15.47 -7.79 31.97
N ASN A 26 -16.08 -7.87 30.77
CA ASN A 26 -15.32 -7.98 29.52
C ASN A 26 -14.41 -6.76 29.30
N GLY A 27 -14.88 -5.56 29.64
CA GLY A 27 -14.07 -4.32 29.57
C GLY A 27 -12.84 -4.38 30.48
N GLN A 28 -13.00 -4.92 31.70
CA GLN A 28 -11.92 -5.01 32.68
C GLN A 28 -10.91 -6.11 32.36
N HIS A 29 -11.36 -7.30 31.93
CA HIS A 29 -10.51 -8.48 31.77
C HIS A 29 -10.02 -8.71 30.34
N HIS A 30 -10.75 -8.24 29.34
CA HIS A 30 -10.47 -8.50 27.93
C HIS A 30 -10.30 -7.22 27.10
N HIS A 31 -10.45 -6.03 27.71
CA HIS A 31 -10.41 -4.73 27.04
C HIS A 31 -11.43 -4.58 25.89
N VAL A 32 -12.52 -5.35 25.93
CA VAL A 32 -13.61 -5.34 24.93
C VAL A 32 -14.96 -5.24 25.60
N GLN A 33 -15.88 -4.57 24.95
CA GLN A 33 -17.28 -4.45 25.34
C GLN A 33 -18.11 -3.92 24.17
N TYR A 34 -19.42 -3.81 24.32
CA TYR A 34 -20.26 -3.05 23.43
C TYR A 34 -20.26 -1.59 23.86
N TRP A 35 -19.44 -0.77 23.17
CA TRP A 35 -19.35 0.67 23.46
C TRP A 35 -20.58 1.42 22.99
N PRO A 36 -21.04 2.46 23.71
CA PRO A 36 -22.11 3.33 23.25
C PRO A 36 -21.65 4.11 22.01
N VAL A 37 -22.55 4.22 21.03
CA VAL A 37 -22.36 4.97 19.79
C VAL A 37 -23.21 6.23 19.85
N PHE A 38 -22.58 7.41 19.73
CA PHE A 38 -23.23 8.69 19.70
C PHE A 38 -23.11 9.36 18.34
N GLU A 39 -24.14 10.06 17.91
CA GLU A 39 -24.08 10.95 16.77
C GLU A 39 -23.31 12.22 17.19
N LEU A 40 -22.21 12.52 16.50
CA LEU A 40 -21.29 13.60 16.90
C LEU A 40 -21.95 15.00 16.85
N GLU A 41 -22.80 15.26 15.86
CA GLU A 41 -23.44 16.56 15.67
C GLU A 41 -24.45 16.88 16.78
N THR A 42 -25.15 15.90 17.32
CA THR A 42 -26.27 16.10 18.24
C THR A 42 -26.01 15.57 19.64
N GLY A 43 -24.97 14.77 19.84
CA GLY A 43 -24.70 14.05 21.08
C GLY A 43 -25.72 12.97 21.42
N ARG A 44 -26.65 12.64 20.51
CA ARG A 44 -27.70 11.62 20.75
C ARG A 44 -27.14 10.23 20.70
N LEU A 45 -27.54 9.39 21.66
CA LEU A 45 -27.20 7.96 21.67
C LEU A 45 -27.88 7.23 20.49
N ALA A 46 -27.09 6.77 19.54
CA ALA A 46 -27.54 6.02 18.37
C ALA A 46 -27.72 4.52 18.66
N GLY A 47 -26.91 3.96 19.58
CA GLY A 47 -26.95 2.55 19.93
C GLY A 47 -25.65 2.09 20.58
N CYS A 48 -25.23 0.86 20.31
CA CYS A 48 -23.93 0.32 20.73
C CYS A 48 -23.32 -0.55 19.63
N CYS A 49 -21.98 -0.57 19.59
CA CYS A 49 -21.18 -1.42 18.72
C CYS A 49 -19.94 -1.87 19.48
N GLY A 50 -19.47 -3.08 19.26
CA GLY A 50 -18.25 -3.52 19.90
C GLY A 50 -17.96 -4.99 19.74
N LEU A 51 -17.13 -5.48 20.64
CA LEU A 51 -16.54 -6.80 20.60
C LEU A 51 -16.83 -7.58 21.87
N ARG A 52 -16.91 -8.90 21.75
CA ARG A 52 -16.93 -9.84 22.88
C ARG A 52 -15.93 -10.96 22.63
N PRO A 53 -15.33 -11.56 23.67
CA PRO A 53 -14.54 -12.77 23.50
C PRO A 53 -15.40 -13.88 22.88
N HIS A 54 -14.87 -14.57 21.86
CA HIS A 54 -15.57 -15.68 21.20
C HIS A 54 -14.78 -16.98 21.30
N ARG A 55 -13.57 -17.03 20.76
CA ARG A 55 -12.58 -18.12 20.86
C ARG A 55 -11.22 -17.53 21.13
N SER A 56 -10.18 -18.37 21.34
CA SER A 56 -8.82 -17.87 21.49
C SER A 56 -8.47 -16.91 20.34
N ARG A 57 -8.07 -15.67 20.66
CA ARG A 57 -7.71 -14.59 19.72
C ARG A 57 -8.77 -14.29 18.65
N THR A 58 -10.03 -14.67 18.89
CA THR A 58 -11.17 -14.36 18.02
C THR A 58 -12.26 -13.68 18.84
N TYR A 59 -12.85 -12.63 18.28
CA TYR A 59 -13.89 -11.85 18.95
C TYR A 59 -15.18 -11.85 18.13
N GLU A 60 -16.33 -11.79 18.82
CA GLU A 60 -17.63 -11.56 18.19
C GLU A 60 -17.85 -10.06 18.01
N LEU A 61 -18.12 -9.64 16.77
CA LEU A 61 -18.51 -8.27 16.43
C LEU A 61 -20.03 -8.14 16.54
N GLY A 62 -20.51 -7.18 17.31
CA GLY A 62 -21.94 -6.88 17.43
C GLY A 62 -22.26 -5.40 17.25
N ILE A 63 -23.44 -5.14 16.66
CA ILE A 63 -23.96 -3.78 16.45
C ILE A 63 -25.46 -3.75 16.69
N HIS A 64 -25.92 -2.79 17.47
CA HIS A 64 -27.32 -2.55 17.77
C HIS A 64 -27.63 -1.05 17.70
N LEU A 65 -28.31 -0.61 16.66
CA LEU A 65 -28.70 0.78 16.48
C LEU A 65 -30.21 0.96 16.65
N LYS A 66 -30.61 2.09 17.18
CA LYS A 66 -32.03 2.53 17.20
C LYS A 66 -32.53 2.74 15.78
N PRO A 67 -33.80 2.44 15.45
CA PRO A 67 -34.34 2.51 14.10
C PRO A 67 -34.16 3.86 13.39
N GLU A 68 -34.26 4.95 14.14
CA GLU A 68 -34.12 6.32 13.63
C GLU A 68 -32.71 6.66 13.10
N PHE A 69 -31.71 5.81 13.39
CA PHE A 69 -30.34 5.96 12.92
C PHE A 69 -29.99 4.98 11.77
N TRP A 70 -30.95 4.18 11.30
CA TRP A 70 -30.69 3.25 10.20
C TRP A 70 -30.58 3.96 8.84
N GLY A 71 -29.83 3.38 7.91
CA GLY A 71 -29.67 3.90 6.55
C GLY A 71 -28.71 5.09 6.41
N ARG A 72 -28.09 5.53 7.51
CA ARG A 72 -27.23 6.73 7.58
C ARG A 72 -25.71 6.42 7.58
N GLY A 73 -25.31 5.19 7.35
CA GLY A 73 -23.89 4.80 7.34
C GLY A 73 -23.28 4.50 8.72
N ILE A 74 -23.90 4.92 9.81
CA ILE A 74 -23.39 4.83 11.19
C ILE A 74 -23.00 3.39 11.58
N ALA A 75 -23.78 2.38 11.17
CA ALA A 75 -23.45 0.98 11.45
C ALA A 75 -22.12 0.55 10.81
N ALA A 76 -21.89 0.93 9.56
CA ALA A 76 -20.65 0.59 8.85
C ALA A 76 -19.43 1.30 9.46
N GLU A 77 -19.59 2.57 9.84
CA GLU A 77 -18.55 3.36 10.49
C GLU A 77 -18.15 2.78 11.84
N ALA A 78 -19.13 2.53 12.73
CA ALA A 78 -18.89 1.95 14.05
C ALA A 78 -18.26 0.55 13.97
N CYS A 79 -18.75 -0.31 13.05
CA CYS A 79 -18.16 -1.62 12.84
C CYS A 79 -16.72 -1.54 12.32
N ARG A 80 -16.38 -0.61 11.41
CA ARG A 80 -14.99 -0.43 10.96
C ARG A 80 -14.06 -0.03 12.11
N ALA A 81 -14.51 0.84 13.00
CA ALA A 81 -13.75 1.22 14.19
C ALA A 81 -13.50 0.02 15.11
N ALA A 82 -14.52 -0.82 15.37
CA ALA A 82 -14.38 -2.03 16.17
C ALA A 82 -13.46 -3.08 15.48
N ILE A 83 -13.57 -3.25 14.17
CA ILE A 83 -12.69 -4.13 13.37
C ILE A 83 -11.25 -3.66 13.45
N TRP A 84 -11.02 -2.33 13.29
CA TRP A 84 -9.69 -1.74 13.42
C TRP A 84 -9.10 -2.00 14.82
N TYR A 85 -9.88 -1.77 15.86
CA TYR A 85 -9.47 -2.04 17.25
C TYR A 85 -9.11 -3.52 17.47
N ALA A 86 -9.95 -4.45 16.96
CA ALA A 86 -9.71 -5.88 17.10
C ALA A 86 -8.39 -6.32 16.43
N PHE A 87 -8.16 -5.91 15.20
CA PHE A 87 -6.97 -6.32 14.45
C PHE A 87 -5.73 -5.49 14.78
N GLY A 88 -5.88 -4.21 15.13
CA GLY A 88 -4.78 -3.30 15.43
C GLY A 88 -4.31 -3.36 16.88
N GLU A 89 -5.22 -3.30 17.85
CA GLU A 89 -4.86 -3.16 19.26
C GLU A 89 -4.90 -4.50 20.02
N LEU A 90 -5.88 -5.39 19.68
CA LEU A 90 -6.04 -6.67 20.38
C LEU A 90 -5.29 -7.83 19.71
N ASP A 91 -4.63 -7.58 18.58
CA ASP A 91 -3.95 -8.63 17.81
C ASP A 91 -4.84 -9.85 17.51
N ALA A 92 -6.12 -9.60 17.21
CA ALA A 92 -7.08 -10.66 16.90
C ALA A 92 -6.67 -11.40 15.62
N GLU A 93 -6.90 -12.71 15.59
CA GLU A 93 -6.70 -13.56 14.40
C GLU A 93 -7.93 -13.57 13.50
N GLY A 94 -9.10 -13.32 14.10
CA GLY A 94 -10.37 -13.32 13.39
C GLY A 94 -11.48 -12.64 14.15
N LEU A 95 -12.54 -12.34 13.41
CA LEU A 95 -13.81 -11.86 13.94
C LEU A 95 -14.92 -12.80 13.49
N PHE A 96 -15.83 -13.07 14.41
CA PHE A 96 -17.07 -13.77 14.19
C PHE A 96 -18.24 -12.75 14.24
N ALA A 97 -19.28 -12.97 13.46
CA ALA A 97 -20.53 -12.22 13.58
C ALA A 97 -21.71 -13.09 13.14
N GLY A 98 -22.79 -13.03 13.88
CA GLY A 98 -24.05 -13.70 13.52
C GLY A 98 -25.22 -12.71 13.50
N HIS A 99 -26.29 -13.06 12.79
CA HIS A 99 -27.51 -12.26 12.81
C HIS A 99 -28.76 -13.11 12.76
N HIS A 100 -29.87 -12.56 13.27
CA HIS A 100 -31.19 -13.22 13.18
C HIS A 100 -31.54 -13.49 11.71
N PRO A 101 -32.11 -14.66 11.34
CA PRO A 101 -32.36 -15.01 9.93
C PRO A 101 -33.24 -13.99 9.18
N ASP A 102 -34.17 -13.32 9.87
CA ASP A 102 -35.00 -12.28 9.26
C ASP A 102 -34.29 -10.93 9.12
N ASN A 103 -33.08 -10.76 9.67
CA ASN A 103 -32.34 -9.50 9.61
C ASN A 103 -31.37 -9.44 8.44
N GLN A 104 -31.89 -9.48 7.22
CA GLN A 104 -31.09 -9.42 6.00
C GLN A 104 -30.21 -8.17 5.87
N ARG A 105 -30.55 -7.07 6.58
CA ARG A 105 -29.73 -5.85 6.58
C ARG A 105 -28.38 -6.07 7.26
N SER A 106 -28.33 -6.86 8.33
CA SER A 106 -27.09 -7.23 8.99
C SER A 106 -26.22 -8.10 8.09
N GLY A 107 -26.77 -9.07 7.37
CA GLY A 107 -26.02 -9.88 6.41
C GLY A 107 -25.34 -9.01 5.34
N LYS A 108 -26.10 -8.10 4.69
CA LYS A 108 -25.54 -7.16 3.71
C LYS A 108 -24.47 -6.22 4.28
N LEU A 109 -24.60 -5.83 5.56
CA LEU A 109 -23.58 -5.04 6.24
C LEU A 109 -22.29 -5.86 6.42
N LEU A 110 -22.41 -7.11 6.90
CA LEU A 110 -21.27 -8.00 7.12
C LEU A 110 -20.51 -8.28 5.80
N GLU A 111 -21.25 -8.58 4.72
CA GLU A 111 -20.65 -8.77 3.39
C GLU A 111 -19.85 -7.52 2.93
N ARG A 112 -20.43 -6.31 3.09
CA ARG A 112 -19.74 -5.05 2.78
C ARG A 112 -18.52 -4.76 3.65
N LEU A 113 -18.48 -5.32 4.85
CA LEU A 113 -17.34 -5.26 5.77
C LEU A 113 -16.31 -6.36 5.50
N GLY A 114 -16.53 -7.20 4.49
CA GLY A 114 -15.63 -8.27 4.09
C GLY A 114 -15.68 -9.50 4.98
N PHE A 115 -16.80 -9.74 5.65
CA PHE A 115 -17.08 -11.02 6.32
C PHE A 115 -17.57 -12.04 5.30
N VAL A 116 -17.14 -13.29 5.46
CA VAL A 116 -17.52 -14.43 4.63
C VAL A 116 -18.50 -15.31 5.39
N TYR A 117 -19.60 -15.70 4.74
CA TYR A 117 -20.57 -16.62 5.31
C TYR A 117 -19.96 -18.00 5.56
N THR A 118 -20.13 -18.54 6.76
CA THR A 118 -19.54 -19.82 7.19
C THR A 118 -20.58 -20.91 7.49
N GLY A 119 -21.85 -20.57 7.49
CA GLY A 119 -22.94 -21.49 7.79
C GLY A 119 -23.96 -20.92 8.73
N ASN A 120 -24.81 -21.78 9.28
CA ASN A 120 -25.81 -21.41 10.29
C ASN A 120 -25.46 -22.04 11.65
N GLU A 121 -25.37 -21.23 12.69
CA GLU A 121 -25.13 -21.70 14.06
C GLU A 121 -26.36 -21.52 14.93
N PHE A 122 -26.61 -22.49 15.84
CA PHE A 122 -27.72 -22.41 16.77
C PHE A 122 -27.47 -21.32 17.82
N TYR A 123 -28.37 -20.35 17.92
CA TYR A 123 -28.32 -19.27 18.89
C TYR A 123 -29.39 -19.44 19.97
N SER A 124 -28.97 -19.93 21.12
CA SER A 124 -29.83 -20.25 22.24
C SER A 124 -30.82 -19.13 22.69
N PRO A 125 -30.40 -17.83 22.72
CA PRO A 125 -31.31 -16.77 23.16
C PRO A 125 -32.54 -16.54 22.27
N THR A 126 -32.48 -16.96 20.99
CA THR A 126 -33.65 -16.91 20.10
C THR A 126 -34.26 -18.29 19.81
N GLY A 127 -33.52 -19.37 20.08
CA GLY A 127 -33.89 -20.74 19.72
C GLY A 127 -33.84 -21.02 18.21
N LEU A 128 -33.15 -20.18 17.43
CA LEU A 128 -33.07 -20.26 15.97
C LEU A 128 -31.65 -20.51 15.51
N TYR A 129 -31.52 -21.01 14.28
CA TYR A 129 -30.23 -21.04 13.58
C TYR A 129 -29.99 -19.70 12.93
N HIS A 130 -28.86 -19.06 13.29
CA HIS A 130 -28.45 -17.76 12.79
C HIS A 130 -27.42 -17.91 11.68
N PRO A 131 -27.55 -17.19 10.55
CA PRO A 131 -26.46 -17.05 9.60
C PRO A 131 -25.23 -16.47 10.29
N SER A 132 -24.11 -17.18 10.16
CA SER A 132 -22.84 -16.90 10.81
C SER A 132 -21.78 -16.57 9.77
N TYR A 133 -20.93 -15.63 10.10
CA TYR A 133 -19.92 -15.07 9.24
C TYR A 133 -18.61 -14.96 9.98
N GLU A 134 -17.50 -15.16 9.27
CA GLU A 134 -16.17 -14.91 9.80
C GLU A 134 -15.43 -13.90 8.93
N LYS A 135 -14.61 -13.07 9.57
CA LYS A 135 -13.61 -12.23 8.92
C LYS A 135 -12.27 -12.57 9.54
N ARG A 136 -11.39 -13.15 8.75
CA ARG A 136 -10.01 -13.38 9.19
C ARG A 136 -9.22 -12.10 9.06
N ARG A 137 -8.20 -11.95 9.89
CA ARG A 137 -7.22 -10.90 9.74
C ARG A 137 -6.62 -11.04 8.32
N GLY A 138 -6.63 -9.98 7.56
CA GLY A 138 -5.96 -9.94 6.27
C GLY A 138 -4.46 -10.20 6.42
N ARG A 139 -3.77 -10.52 5.32
CA ARG A 139 -2.30 -10.58 5.31
C ARG A 139 -1.74 -9.31 5.94
N ARG A 140 -0.73 -9.46 6.78
CA ARG A 140 0.00 -8.34 7.41
C ARG A 140 1.09 -7.80 6.50
N SER A 141 1.37 -8.48 5.40
CA SER A 141 2.50 -8.19 4.52
C SER A 141 2.07 -7.86 3.10
N LEU A 142 2.87 -7.01 2.44
CA LEU A 142 2.84 -6.76 1.00
C LEU A 142 3.99 -7.54 0.36
N LYS A 143 3.67 -8.45 -0.58
CA LYS A 143 4.67 -9.17 -1.38
C LYS A 143 4.86 -8.48 -2.72
N THR A 144 6.04 -7.92 -2.92
CA THR A 144 6.42 -7.25 -4.16
C THR A 144 7.40 -8.11 -4.95
N ALA A 145 7.02 -8.49 -6.16
CA ALA A 145 7.92 -9.14 -7.11
C ALA A 145 8.74 -8.09 -7.86
N LEU A 146 10.05 -8.13 -7.71
CA LEU A 146 11.00 -7.34 -8.48
C LEU A 146 11.35 -8.14 -9.74
N LEU A 147 10.92 -7.66 -10.90
CA LEU A 147 11.11 -8.33 -12.19
C LEU A 147 12.44 -7.90 -12.79
N GLN A 148 13.54 -8.46 -12.30
CA GLN A 148 14.88 -8.22 -12.81
C GLN A 148 15.10 -8.99 -14.11
N ILE A 149 14.59 -8.46 -15.22
CA ILE A 149 14.47 -9.17 -16.48
C ILE A 149 15.05 -8.36 -17.65
N LEU A 150 15.64 -9.06 -18.64
CA LEU A 150 16.15 -8.43 -19.85
C LEU A 150 14.98 -8.01 -20.76
N PRO A 151 15.04 -6.82 -21.38
CA PRO A 151 14.05 -6.45 -22.39
C PRO A 151 14.21 -7.27 -23.67
N GLY A 152 13.15 -7.35 -24.47
CA GLY A 152 13.20 -7.78 -25.86
C GLY A 152 13.61 -6.65 -26.79
N ASN A 153 13.51 -6.87 -28.09
CA ASN A 153 13.96 -5.94 -29.13
C ASN A 153 12.84 -5.04 -29.66
N SER A 154 11.62 -5.25 -29.20
CA SER A 154 10.45 -4.46 -29.62
C SER A 154 9.44 -4.28 -28.49
N LEU A 155 8.53 -3.32 -28.68
CA LEU A 155 7.42 -3.08 -27.74
C LEU A 155 6.54 -4.34 -27.56
N GLU A 156 6.31 -5.08 -28.66
CA GLU A 156 5.51 -6.32 -28.66
C GLU A 156 6.20 -7.41 -27.85
N GLU A 157 7.50 -7.62 -28.06
CA GLU A 157 8.29 -8.59 -27.28
C GLU A 157 8.31 -8.23 -25.79
N ASN A 158 8.45 -6.93 -25.47
CA ASN A 158 8.41 -6.43 -24.09
C ASN A 158 7.01 -6.63 -23.47
N LEU A 159 5.95 -6.46 -24.25
CA LEU A 159 4.59 -6.76 -23.81
C LEU A 159 4.41 -8.25 -23.47
N GLU A 160 4.74 -9.13 -24.40
CA GLU A 160 4.59 -10.59 -24.23
C GLU A 160 5.41 -11.10 -23.03
N LYS A 161 6.68 -10.70 -22.97
CA LYS A 161 7.61 -11.06 -21.90
C LYS A 161 7.13 -10.50 -20.55
N GLY A 162 6.70 -9.25 -20.52
CA GLY A 162 6.17 -8.63 -19.31
C GLY A 162 4.91 -9.32 -18.78
N LEU A 163 3.96 -9.66 -19.64
CA LEU A 163 2.75 -10.40 -19.27
C LEU A 163 3.08 -11.82 -18.77
N PHE A 164 4.06 -12.48 -19.37
CA PHE A 164 4.54 -13.78 -18.87
C PHE A 164 5.05 -13.67 -17.44
N TRP A 165 5.95 -12.72 -17.16
CA TRP A 165 6.52 -12.53 -15.83
C TRP A 165 5.50 -12.06 -14.79
N CYS A 166 4.49 -11.28 -15.17
CA CYS A 166 3.36 -10.97 -14.28
C CYS A 166 2.62 -12.25 -13.82
N ARG A 167 2.40 -13.21 -14.73
CA ARG A 167 1.79 -14.50 -14.37
C ARG A 167 2.69 -15.31 -13.43
N GLU A 168 4.00 -15.33 -13.67
CA GLU A 168 4.97 -16.00 -12.78
C GLU A 168 5.02 -15.31 -11.39
N ALA A 169 4.97 -13.96 -11.35
CA ALA A 169 4.88 -13.19 -10.09
C ALA A 169 3.63 -13.59 -9.28
N LYS A 170 2.48 -13.69 -9.95
CA LYS A 170 1.25 -14.14 -9.26
C LYS A 170 1.35 -15.58 -8.76
N LYS A 171 1.94 -16.50 -9.53
CA LYS A 171 2.19 -17.88 -9.09
C LYS A 171 3.12 -17.93 -7.88
N ALA A 172 4.10 -17.03 -7.79
CA ALA A 172 4.97 -16.87 -6.63
C ALA A 172 4.27 -16.22 -5.42
N GLY A 173 3.03 -15.77 -5.58
CA GLY A 173 2.21 -15.19 -4.52
C GLY A 173 2.43 -13.70 -4.32
N ALA A 174 2.89 -12.96 -5.33
CA ALA A 174 3.04 -11.52 -5.29
C ALA A 174 1.67 -10.81 -5.24
N ASP A 175 1.65 -9.68 -4.52
CA ASP A 175 0.55 -8.73 -4.48
C ASP A 175 0.79 -7.56 -5.46
N LEU A 176 2.06 -7.31 -5.78
CA LEU A 176 2.54 -6.28 -6.71
C LEU A 176 3.72 -6.82 -7.53
N ALA A 177 3.72 -6.58 -8.83
CA ALA A 177 4.88 -6.78 -9.70
C ALA A 177 5.46 -5.42 -10.12
N LEU A 178 6.76 -5.23 -9.98
CA LEU A 178 7.48 -4.00 -10.35
C LEU A 178 8.46 -4.29 -11.48
N PHE A 179 8.37 -3.50 -12.54
CA PHE A 179 9.29 -3.53 -13.69
C PHE A 179 10.49 -2.61 -13.50
N PRO A 180 11.61 -2.85 -14.21
CA PRO A 180 12.71 -1.91 -14.34
C PRO A 180 12.29 -0.61 -15.04
N GLU A 181 13.15 0.40 -15.02
CA GLU A 181 12.91 1.71 -15.61
C GLU A 181 12.67 1.63 -17.13
N MET A 182 11.63 2.34 -17.62
CA MET A 182 11.25 2.41 -19.05
C MET A 182 11.15 1.04 -19.75
N TRP A 183 10.56 0.05 -19.09
CA TRP A 183 10.41 -1.31 -19.60
C TRP A 183 9.81 -1.37 -21.01
N GLY A 184 8.81 -0.52 -21.31
CA GLY A 184 8.17 -0.51 -22.63
C GLY A 184 9.15 -0.37 -23.80
N SER A 185 10.15 0.50 -23.66
CA SER A 185 11.22 0.71 -24.65
C SER A 185 12.50 -0.06 -24.32
N GLY A 186 12.56 -0.77 -23.18
CA GLY A 186 13.77 -1.44 -22.70
C GLY A 186 14.89 -0.49 -22.32
N TYR A 187 14.59 0.74 -21.94
CA TYR A 187 15.57 1.83 -21.73
C TYR A 187 16.49 2.03 -22.95
N ASP A 188 15.89 1.98 -24.14
CA ASP A 188 16.59 2.29 -25.39
C ASP A 188 16.32 3.75 -25.76
N MET A 189 17.39 4.55 -25.76
CA MET A 189 17.39 5.99 -25.96
C MET A 189 18.02 6.34 -27.30
N PRO A 190 17.24 6.41 -28.40
CA PRO A 190 17.76 6.79 -29.72
C PRO A 190 18.31 8.22 -29.71
N GLU A 191 19.28 8.50 -30.56
CA GLU A 191 19.90 9.84 -30.68
C GLU A 191 18.93 10.89 -31.25
N SER A 192 18.03 10.46 -32.13
CA SER A 192 17.02 11.32 -32.75
C SER A 192 15.82 11.56 -31.84
N VAL A 193 15.42 12.82 -31.67
CA VAL A 193 14.19 13.19 -30.95
C VAL A 193 12.96 12.61 -31.64
N GLU A 194 12.92 12.60 -32.98
CA GLU A 194 11.83 12.03 -33.75
C GLU A 194 11.67 10.52 -33.51
N GLU A 195 12.76 9.76 -33.45
CA GLU A 195 12.74 8.35 -33.11
C GLU A 195 12.32 8.12 -31.65
N LEU A 196 12.74 8.99 -30.73
CA LEU A 196 12.35 8.95 -29.32
C LEU A 196 10.84 9.16 -29.16
N GLU A 197 10.27 10.15 -29.86
CA GLU A 197 8.83 10.39 -29.89
C GLU A 197 8.07 9.21 -30.49
N HIS A 198 8.62 8.58 -31.53
CA HIS A 198 8.01 7.40 -32.18
C HIS A 198 7.97 6.17 -31.26
N LYS A 199 8.97 6.00 -30.39
CA LYS A 199 9.03 4.92 -29.39
C LYS A 199 8.13 5.15 -28.18
N ALA A 200 7.73 6.40 -27.94
CA ALA A 200 6.88 6.74 -26.80
C ALA A 200 5.47 6.17 -26.97
N VAL A 201 4.89 5.68 -25.86
CA VAL A 201 3.55 5.11 -25.82
C VAL A 201 2.62 5.95 -24.96
N ALA A 202 1.36 6.01 -25.35
CA ALA A 202 0.35 6.72 -24.56
C ALA A 202 0.08 6.00 -23.24
N ALA A 203 -0.06 6.74 -22.15
CA ALA A 203 -0.36 6.20 -20.82
C ALA A 203 -1.71 5.45 -20.76
N ASP A 204 -2.63 5.77 -21.65
CA ASP A 204 -3.92 5.08 -21.85
C ASP A 204 -3.95 4.21 -23.11
N GLY A 205 -2.78 3.96 -23.72
CA GLY A 205 -2.62 3.22 -24.96
C GLY A 205 -2.77 1.69 -24.81
N PRO A 206 -2.74 0.97 -25.95
CA PRO A 206 -2.92 -0.50 -25.97
C PRO A 206 -1.91 -1.25 -25.09
N PHE A 207 -0.66 -0.80 -25.02
CA PHE A 207 0.39 -1.41 -24.21
C PHE A 207 0.02 -1.39 -22.73
N VAL A 208 -0.33 -0.23 -22.20
CA VAL A 208 -0.71 -0.07 -20.78
C VAL A 208 -2.03 -0.78 -20.48
N LYS A 209 -3.01 -0.71 -21.39
CA LYS A 209 -4.29 -1.42 -21.26
C LYS A 209 -4.13 -2.93 -21.15
N ALA A 210 -3.14 -3.51 -21.83
CA ALA A 210 -2.86 -4.94 -21.71
C ALA A 210 -2.39 -5.30 -20.30
N PHE A 211 -1.53 -4.49 -19.67
CA PHE A 211 -1.13 -4.68 -18.27
C PHE A 211 -2.27 -4.39 -17.29
N ALA A 212 -3.14 -3.41 -17.57
CA ALA A 212 -4.33 -3.16 -16.76
C ALA A 212 -5.30 -4.36 -16.77
N ASN A 213 -5.50 -4.99 -17.93
CA ASN A 213 -6.27 -6.23 -18.03
C ASN A 213 -5.60 -7.38 -17.26
N ALA A 214 -4.29 -7.54 -17.39
CA ALA A 214 -3.54 -8.55 -16.65
C ALA A 214 -3.61 -8.32 -15.12
N ALA A 215 -3.51 -7.09 -14.66
CA ALA A 215 -3.66 -6.74 -13.24
C ALA A 215 -5.03 -7.20 -12.69
N ARG A 216 -6.09 -6.94 -13.45
CA ARG A 216 -7.46 -7.38 -13.12
C ARG A 216 -7.61 -8.89 -13.13
N GLU A 217 -7.15 -9.56 -14.19
CA GLU A 217 -7.23 -11.02 -14.34
C GLU A 217 -6.47 -11.76 -13.25
N LEU A 218 -5.27 -11.26 -12.90
CA LEU A 218 -4.41 -11.83 -11.87
C LEU A 218 -4.80 -11.38 -10.46
N SER A 219 -5.69 -10.40 -10.31
CA SER A 219 -5.97 -9.75 -9.02
C SER A 219 -4.67 -9.36 -8.31
N MET A 220 -3.75 -8.70 -9.04
CA MET A 220 -2.41 -8.32 -8.60
C MET A 220 -2.07 -6.94 -9.16
N ALA A 221 -1.51 -6.06 -8.33
CA ALA A 221 -1.06 -4.76 -8.80
C ALA A 221 0.17 -4.87 -9.71
N ILE A 222 0.32 -3.94 -10.66
CA ILE A 222 1.46 -3.90 -11.58
C ILE A 222 2.00 -2.47 -11.65
N GLY A 223 3.27 -2.28 -11.30
CA GLY A 223 4.03 -1.06 -11.53
C GLY A 223 4.76 -1.16 -12.87
N ILE A 224 4.08 -0.72 -13.95
CA ILE A 224 4.65 -0.72 -15.31
C ILE A 224 5.33 0.61 -15.61
N THR A 225 6.47 0.56 -16.31
CA THR A 225 7.28 1.72 -16.65
C THR A 225 7.35 1.90 -18.16
N ILE A 226 7.21 3.12 -18.61
CA ILE A 226 7.16 3.46 -20.03
C ILE A 226 7.96 4.72 -20.36
N LEU A 227 8.41 4.82 -21.60
CA LEU A 227 8.64 6.09 -22.23
C LEU A 227 7.26 6.61 -22.65
N GLU A 228 6.75 7.59 -21.91
CA GLU A 228 5.38 8.10 -22.08
C GLU A 228 5.33 9.16 -23.17
N GLN A 229 4.37 9.05 -24.06
CA GLN A 229 3.99 10.11 -24.98
C GLN A 229 3.34 11.26 -24.18
N TYR A 230 3.94 12.45 -24.22
CA TYR A 230 3.49 13.61 -23.48
C TYR A 230 3.54 14.87 -24.38
N PRO A 231 2.65 15.87 -24.21
CA PRO A 231 2.55 17.01 -25.11
C PRO A 231 3.83 17.84 -25.27
N GLU A 232 4.57 18.02 -24.18
CA GLU A 232 5.82 18.80 -24.16
C GLU A 232 7.06 17.99 -24.55
N GLY A 233 6.90 16.73 -24.92
CA GLY A 233 7.95 15.78 -25.26
C GLY A 233 7.92 14.54 -24.36
N PRO A 234 8.49 13.41 -24.82
CA PRO A 234 8.44 12.15 -24.07
C PRO A 234 8.98 12.27 -22.66
N ARG A 235 8.45 11.45 -21.73
CA ARG A 235 8.92 11.41 -20.35
C ARG A 235 8.99 9.99 -19.79
N ASN A 236 9.85 9.82 -18.80
CA ASN A 236 10.08 8.56 -18.11
C ASN A 236 9.03 8.40 -17.01
N THR A 237 8.11 7.45 -17.16
CA THR A 237 6.92 7.36 -16.30
C THR A 237 6.70 5.96 -15.74
N LEU A 238 6.38 5.89 -14.45
CA LEU A 238 5.82 4.72 -13.79
C LEU A 238 4.30 4.90 -13.67
N LEU A 239 3.55 3.89 -14.10
CA LEU A 239 2.11 3.76 -13.89
C LEU A 239 1.86 2.61 -12.92
N LEU A 240 1.23 2.88 -11.78
CA LEU A 240 0.81 1.85 -10.83
C LEU A 240 -0.65 1.48 -11.11
N LEU A 241 -0.83 0.29 -11.65
CA LEU A 241 -2.13 -0.31 -11.91
C LEU A 241 -2.52 -1.14 -10.69
N ASP A 242 -3.68 -0.91 -10.11
CA ASP A 242 -4.17 -1.68 -8.99
C ASP A 242 -4.68 -3.07 -9.43
N ARG A 243 -5.03 -3.91 -8.48
CA ARG A 243 -5.56 -5.26 -8.74
C ARG A 243 -6.94 -5.29 -9.44
N HIS A 244 -7.56 -4.14 -9.66
CA HIS A 244 -8.79 -3.96 -10.42
C HIS A 244 -8.52 -3.44 -11.84
N GLY A 245 -7.23 -3.16 -12.16
CA GLY A 245 -6.78 -2.65 -13.44
C GLY A 245 -6.96 -1.14 -13.60
N GLU A 246 -7.17 -0.41 -12.50
CA GLU A 246 -7.25 1.04 -12.52
C GLU A 246 -5.86 1.65 -12.25
N CYS A 247 -5.50 2.71 -12.98
CA CYS A 247 -4.27 3.44 -12.75
C CYS A 247 -4.45 4.35 -11.52
N VAL A 248 -3.86 3.95 -10.38
CA VAL A 248 -3.98 4.69 -9.12
C VAL A 248 -2.85 5.68 -8.89
N LEU A 249 -1.69 5.50 -9.56
CA LEU A 249 -0.56 6.42 -9.51
C LEU A 249 0.07 6.54 -10.91
N SER A 250 0.25 7.77 -11.37
CA SER A 250 1.12 8.12 -12.50
C SER A 250 2.22 9.02 -11.96
N TYR A 251 3.47 8.61 -12.16
CA TYR A 251 4.64 9.34 -11.69
C TYR A 251 5.67 9.46 -12.81
N ALA A 252 5.94 10.68 -13.26
CA ALA A 252 7.03 10.97 -14.16
C ALA A 252 8.29 11.35 -13.37
N LYS A 253 9.45 10.87 -13.81
CA LYS A 253 10.76 11.12 -13.19
C LYS A 253 11.03 12.62 -13.06
N VAL A 254 11.22 13.09 -11.84
CA VAL A 254 11.44 14.51 -11.53
C VAL A 254 12.89 14.91 -11.86
N HIS A 255 13.86 14.08 -11.48
CA HIS A 255 15.27 14.32 -11.72
C HIS A 255 15.74 13.47 -12.91
N THR A 256 15.62 14.00 -14.11
CA THR A 256 16.17 13.39 -15.33
C THR A 256 17.69 13.49 -15.33
N CYS A 257 18.38 12.52 -15.96
CA CYS A 257 19.82 12.53 -16.15
C CYS A 257 20.19 13.54 -17.26
N ASP A 258 20.03 14.84 -16.96
CA ASP A 258 20.20 15.94 -17.93
C ASP A 258 21.62 16.07 -18.49
N PHE A 259 22.58 15.44 -17.82
CA PHE A 259 23.99 15.36 -18.25
C PHE A 259 24.26 14.22 -19.27
N GLU A 260 23.22 13.42 -19.57
CA GLU A 260 23.21 12.30 -20.51
C GLU A 260 21.99 12.34 -21.42
N ASP A 261 21.57 11.20 -21.93
CA ASP A 261 20.50 11.05 -22.93
C ASP A 261 19.11 11.54 -22.47
N GLU A 262 18.82 11.52 -21.17
CA GLU A 262 17.54 11.99 -20.64
C GLU A 262 17.36 13.52 -20.66
N CYS A 263 18.38 14.30 -21.07
CA CYS A 263 18.23 15.74 -21.31
C CYS A 263 17.15 16.08 -22.37
N ARG A 264 16.74 15.08 -23.18
CA ARG A 264 15.70 15.16 -24.21
C ARG A 264 14.31 14.78 -23.69
N LEU A 265 14.21 14.29 -22.45
CA LEU A 265 12.94 13.95 -21.82
C LEU A 265 12.34 15.14 -21.08
N THR A 266 11.03 15.18 -21.00
CA THR A 266 10.30 16.14 -20.15
C THR A 266 10.31 15.66 -18.70
N PRO A 267 10.87 16.43 -17.74
CA PRO A 267 10.83 16.08 -16.33
C PRO A 267 9.41 16.04 -15.77
N GLY A 268 9.21 15.26 -14.72
CA GLY A 268 7.99 15.29 -13.91
C GLY A 268 7.85 16.60 -13.13
N GLU A 269 6.61 16.97 -12.82
CA GLU A 269 6.27 18.23 -12.14
C GLU A 269 6.22 18.12 -10.62
N GLY A 270 6.35 16.91 -10.06
CA GLY A 270 6.31 16.71 -8.60
C GLY A 270 6.21 15.26 -8.17
N PHE A 271 6.16 15.07 -6.86
CA PHE A 271 6.06 13.76 -6.22
C PHE A 271 4.60 13.44 -5.89
N HIS A 272 4.22 12.19 -6.02
CA HIS A 272 2.84 11.72 -5.83
C HIS A 272 2.80 10.44 -5.00
N THR A 273 1.70 10.25 -4.26
CA THR A 273 1.39 9.02 -3.55
C THR A 273 -0.04 8.60 -3.82
N ALA A 274 -0.31 7.32 -3.75
CA ALA A 274 -1.66 6.77 -3.89
C ALA A 274 -1.92 5.66 -2.85
N ASP A 275 -3.18 5.42 -2.53
CA ASP A 275 -3.58 4.26 -1.74
C ASP A 275 -3.78 3.07 -2.68
N LEU A 276 -2.93 2.06 -2.53
CA LEU A 276 -3.03 0.79 -3.23
C LEU A 276 -3.90 -0.17 -2.42
N ASP A 277 -4.98 -0.66 -3.02
CA ASP A 277 -5.81 -1.71 -2.42
C ASP A 277 -5.12 -3.07 -2.54
N THR A 278 -4.87 -3.70 -1.39
CA THR A 278 -4.21 -5.02 -1.29
C THR A 278 -4.99 -5.97 -0.38
N GLU A 279 -4.59 -7.24 -0.33
CA GLU A 279 -5.14 -8.19 0.64
C GLU A 279 -4.79 -7.82 2.10
N ALA A 280 -3.71 -7.06 2.30
CA ALA A 280 -3.31 -6.52 3.61
C ALA A 280 -4.04 -5.20 3.97
N GLY A 281 -5.01 -4.78 3.16
CA GLY A 281 -5.69 -3.49 3.25
C GLY A 281 -5.02 -2.42 2.39
N ALA A 282 -5.41 -1.16 2.57
CA ALA A 282 -4.82 -0.05 1.84
C ALA A 282 -3.38 0.20 2.29
N VAL A 283 -2.49 0.39 1.32
CA VAL A 283 -1.07 0.73 1.51
C VAL A 283 -0.78 2.02 0.77
N ARG A 284 -0.25 3.05 1.46
CA ARG A 284 0.16 4.29 0.81
C ARG A 284 1.48 4.08 0.06
N VAL A 285 1.44 4.12 -1.26
CA VAL A 285 2.58 3.88 -2.15
C VAL A 285 3.01 5.17 -2.81
N GLY A 286 4.34 5.41 -2.88
CA GLY A 286 4.96 6.46 -3.66
C GLY A 286 5.94 5.88 -4.69
N ALA A 287 6.50 6.74 -5.54
CA ALA A 287 7.50 6.33 -6.52
C ALA A 287 8.65 7.33 -6.61
N MET A 288 9.83 6.81 -6.87
CA MET A 288 11.04 7.50 -7.36
C MET A 288 11.57 6.69 -8.53
N ILE A 289 12.13 7.34 -9.54
CA ILE A 289 12.73 6.62 -10.67
C ILE A 289 14.24 6.88 -10.70
N CYS A 290 15.03 5.81 -10.55
CA CYS A 290 16.48 5.78 -10.74
C CYS A 290 17.19 6.97 -10.08
N TYR A 291 17.55 8.00 -10.85
CA TYR A 291 18.31 9.18 -10.41
C TYR A 291 17.61 10.00 -9.32
N ASP A 292 16.28 9.93 -9.19
CA ASP A 292 15.54 10.58 -8.08
C ASP A 292 16.08 10.18 -6.70
N ARG A 293 16.59 8.94 -6.54
CA ARG A 293 17.12 8.46 -5.24
C ARG A 293 18.40 9.17 -4.81
N GLU A 294 19.14 9.79 -5.75
CA GLU A 294 20.37 10.56 -5.42
C GLU A 294 20.04 11.78 -4.56
N PHE A 295 18.79 12.27 -4.64
CA PHE A 295 18.30 13.44 -3.90
C PHE A 295 17.50 12.99 -2.66
N PRO A 296 18.02 13.25 -1.44
CA PRO A 296 17.33 12.85 -0.21
C PRO A 296 15.93 13.48 -0.07
N GLU A 297 15.71 14.62 -0.69
CA GLU A 297 14.44 15.33 -0.73
C GLU A 297 13.32 14.47 -1.32
N SER A 298 13.60 13.68 -2.36
CA SER A 298 12.63 12.81 -3.03
C SER A 298 11.95 11.85 -2.05
N ALA A 299 12.74 11.06 -1.33
CA ALA A 299 12.22 10.11 -0.33
C ALA A 299 11.57 10.84 0.86
N ARG A 300 12.15 11.99 1.26
CA ARG A 300 11.62 12.81 2.36
C ARG A 300 10.24 13.38 2.02
N ILE A 301 10.03 13.90 0.82
CA ILE A 301 8.73 14.40 0.38
C ILE A 301 7.70 13.26 0.37
N LEU A 302 8.04 12.10 -0.17
CA LEU A 302 7.14 10.95 -0.22
C LEU A 302 6.75 10.49 1.20
N MET A 303 7.70 10.44 2.14
CA MET A 303 7.40 10.15 3.55
C MET A 303 6.44 11.17 4.16
N LEU A 304 6.64 12.46 3.90
CA LEU A 304 5.77 13.54 4.38
C LEU A 304 4.36 13.46 3.78
N MET A 305 4.23 12.93 2.56
CA MET A 305 2.95 12.61 1.91
C MET A 305 2.32 11.30 2.42
N GLY A 306 2.97 10.63 3.38
CA GLY A 306 2.46 9.45 4.05
C GLY A 306 2.87 8.12 3.42
N ALA A 307 3.74 8.10 2.40
CA ALA A 307 4.20 6.86 1.78
C ALA A 307 4.68 5.85 2.84
N GLU A 308 4.23 4.62 2.71
CA GLU A 308 4.68 3.47 3.50
C GLU A 308 5.69 2.66 2.71
N ILE A 309 5.44 2.49 1.41
CA ILE A 309 6.30 1.79 0.46
C ILE A 309 6.61 2.74 -0.70
N VAL A 310 7.86 2.77 -1.13
CA VAL A 310 8.31 3.54 -2.30
C VAL A 310 8.87 2.58 -3.34
N LEU A 311 8.33 2.64 -4.55
CA LEU A 311 8.75 1.86 -5.71
C LEU A 311 9.85 2.62 -6.45
N VAL A 312 10.94 1.93 -6.79
CA VAL A 312 12.10 2.53 -7.43
C VAL A 312 12.50 1.72 -8.68
N PRO A 313 11.83 1.93 -9.83
CA PRO A 313 12.34 1.44 -11.11
C PRO A 313 13.72 2.02 -11.40
N ASN A 314 14.61 1.19 -11.94
CA ASN A 314 16.01 1.55 -12.06
C ASN A 314 16.64 0.98 -13.35
N ALA A 315 17.62 1.68 -13.90
CA ALA A 315 18.45 1.24 -15.02
C ALA A 315 19.85 1.83 -14.86
N CYS A 316 20.65 1.27 -13.96
CA CYS A 316 22.02 1.70 -13.75
C CYS A 316 22.84 0.64 -13.02
N PRO A 317 24.19 0.77 -12.94
CA PRO A 317 24.99 -0.10 -12.09
C PRO A 317 24.62 0.14 -10.61
N MET A 318 24.19 -0.91 -9.93
CA MET A 318 23.93 -0.90 -8.51
C MET A 318 25.18 -1.37 -7.77
N GLU A 319 25.83 -0.45 -7.07
CA GLU A 319 27.04 -0.70 -6.32
C GLU A 319 26.86 -0.23 -4.86
N ILE A 320 27.88 -0.43 -4.03
CA ILE A 320 27.78 -0.24 -2.58
C ILE A 320 27.22 1.13 -2.17
N ASN A 321 27.57 2.22 -2.87
CA ASN A 321 27.10 3.55 -2.50
C ASN A 321 25.62 3.72 -2.82
N ARG A 322 25.15 3.25 -3.98
CA ARG A 322 23.74 3.30 -4.38
C ARG A 322 22.84 2.39 -3.51
N LEU A 323 23.31 1.19 -3.18
CA LEU A 323 22.64 0.33 -2.21
C LEU A 323 22.61 0.97 -0.83
N SER A 324 23.69 1.65 -0.41
CA SER A 324 23.74 2.39 0.85
C SER A 324 22.83 3.62 0.85
N GLN A 325 22.68 4.31 -0.28
CA GLN A 325 21.69 5.39 -0.41
C GLN A 325 20.27 4.86 -0.17
N LEU A 326 19.86 3.77 -0.84
CA LEU A 326 18.52 3.17 -0.64
C LEU A 326 18.30 2.76 0.81
N ARG A 327 19.30 2.13 1.44
CA ARG A 327 19.28 1.81 2.87
C ARG A 327 19.13 3.07 3.73
N GLY A 328 19.87 4.13 3.42
CA GLY A 328 19.76 5.43 4.09
C GLY A 328 18.39 6.06 3.92
N ARG A 329 17.82 6.05 2.70
CA ARG A 329 16.46 6.55 2.43
C ARG A 329 15.40 5.78 3.22
N ALA A 330 15.53 4.44 3.31
CA ALA A 330 14.62 3.62 4.11
C ALA A 330 14.75 3.97 5.61
N TYR A 331 15.98 4.10 6.13
CA TYR A 331 16.25 4.40 7.52
C TYR A 331 15.72 5.77 7.95
N GLU A 332 16.16 6.83 7.26
CA GLU A 332 15.88 8.21 7.67
C GLU A 332 14.41 8.63 7.49
N ASN A 333 13.63 7.85 6.72
CA ASN A 333 12.23 8.11 6.42
C ASN A 333 11.28 7.05 7.00
N MET A 334 11.80 5.95 7.55
CA MET A 334 11.00 4.83 8.07
C MET A 334 9.97 4.36 7.04
N ILE A 335 10.43 4.08 5.82
CA ILE A 335 9.62 3.62 4.70
C ILE A 335 10.23 2.35 4.10
N GLY A 336 9.38 1.47 3.60
CA GLY A 336 9.84 0.37 2.75
C GLY A 336 10.27 0.90 1.38
N ILE A 337 11.36 0.37 0.84
CA ILE A 337 11.84 0.69 -0.51
C ILE A 337 11.97 -0.61 -1.30
N ALA A 338 11.38 -0.65 -2.49
CA ALA A 338 11.46 -1.74 -3.44
C ALA A 338 12.09 -1.24 -4.75
N THR A 339 13.32 -1.66 -5.04
CA THR A 339 14.08 -1.24 -6.23
C THR A 339 14.14 -2.39 -7.23
N CYS A 340 13.70 -2.16 -8.46
CA CYS A 340 13.78 -3.11 -9.58
C CYS A 340 14.73 -2.59 -10.65
N ASN A 341 15.82 -3.32 -10.89
CA ASN A 341 16.86 -2.99 -11.86
C ASN A 341 16.91 -4.02 -12.99
N TYR A 342 17.54 -3.67 -14.11
CA TYR A 342 17.88 -4.64 -15.16
C TYR A 342 19.03 -5.56 -14.70
N PRO A 343 19.02 -6.86 -15.09
CA PRO A 343 20.11 -7.78 -14.80
C PRO A 343 21.39 -7.43 -15.56
N GLN A 344 22.47 -8.13 -15.24
CA GLN A 344 23.66 -8.15 -16.08
C GLN A 344 23.31 -8.63 -17.50
N GLY A 345 23.99 -8.09 -18.51
CA GLY A 345 23.63 -8.32 -19.93
C GLY A 345 22.86 -7.15 -20.55
N LYS A 346 22.20 -6.31 -19.77
CA LYS A 346 21.79 -4.97 -20.18
C LYS A 346 22.98 -4.03 -19.99
N PRO A 347 23.39 -3.23 -21.00
CA PRO A 347 24.46 -2.23 -20.86
C PRO A 347 24.23 -1.35 -19.62
N ASP A 348 25.30 -1.05 -18.91
CA ASP A 348 25.31 -0.23 -17.70
C ASP A 348 24.40 -0.71 -16.55
N CYS A 349 24.00 -2.00 -16.57
CA CYS A 349 23.21 -2.62 -15.50
C CYS A 349 23.92 -3.89 -15.01
N ASN A 350 23.69 -4.22 -13.74
CA ASN A 350 24.36 -5.34 -13.09
C ASN A 350 23.44 -6.15 -12.16
N GLY A 351 22.11 -5.97 -12.25
CA GLY A 351 21.16 -6.56 -11.32
C GLY A 351 21.08 -5.81 -9.99
N HIS A 352 21.16 -6.56 -8.88
CA HIS A 352 21.07 -6.05 -7.52
C HIS A 352 19.77 -5.27 -7.23
N SER A 353 18.66 -5.75 -7.83
CA SER A 353 17.32 -5.35 -7.35
C SER A 353 17.25 -5.61 -5.86
N SER A 354 16.69 -4.65 -5.10
CA SER A 354 16.80 -4.72 -3.64
C SER A 354 15.55 -4.21 -2.94
N ALA A 355 15.34 -4.67 -1.71
CA ALA A 355 14.28 -4.20 -0.85
C ALA A 355 14.78 -3.95 0.57
N PHE A 356 14.36 -2.82 1.13
CA PHE A 356 14.65 -2.40 2.50
C PHE A 356 13.33 -2.10 3.19
N ASP A 357 13.08 -2.68 4.37
CA ASP A 357 11.77 -2.56 5.05
C ASP A 357 11.60 -1.31 5.91
N GLY A 358 12.66 -0.52 6.12
CA GLY A 358 12.61 0.73 6.87
C GLY A 358 12.50 0.57 8.39
N VAL A 359 12.62 -0.65 8.92
CA VAL A 359 12.55 -0.94 10.36
C VAL A 359 13.94 -1.29 10.90
N ALA A 360 14.59 -0.32 11.53
CA ALA A 360 15.95 -0.49 12.04
C ALA A 360 16.00 -1.13 13.44
N TYR A 361 14.95 -0.95 14.26
CA TYR A 361 14.92 -1.46 15.64
C TYR A 361 13.68 -2.32 15.84
N LEU A 362 13.88 -3.53 16.38
CA LEU A 362 12.80 -4.45 16.71
C LEU A 362 12.43 -4.36 18.20
N PRO A 363 11.14 -4.47 18.54
CA PRO A 363 10.72 -4.47 19.94
C PRO A 363 11.39 -5.62 20.74
N GLY A 364 12.07 -5.26 21.84
CA GLY A 364 12.74 -6.24 22.72
C GLY A 364 14.12 -6.71 22.25
N GLU A 365 14.63 -6.20 21.14
CA GLU A 365 16.00 -6.46 20.69
C GLU A 365 16.93 -5.29 21.02
N GLU A 366 18.18 -5.57 21.37
CA GLU A 366 19.20 -4.55 21.60
C GLU A 366 19.90 -4.19 20.28
N GLY A 367 20.00 -2.88 20.00
CA GLY A 367 20.69 -2.36 18.83
C GLY A 367 19.85 -2.34 17.55
N SER A 368 20.45 -1.84 16.49
CA SER A 368 19.83 -1.80 15.16
C SER A 368 20.18 -3.04 14.33
N ARG A 369 19.27 -3.43 13.45
CA ARG A 369 19.47 -4.50 12.47
C ARG A 369 19.67 -3.95 11.06
N ASP A 370 20.14 -4.80 10.16
CA ASP A 370 20.07 -4.49 8.72
C ASP A 370 18.62 -4.55 8.25
N MET A 371 18.16 -3.47 7.60
CA MET A 371 16.83 -3.37 7.03
C MET A 371 16.72 -4.01 5.65
N CYS A 372 17.81 -4.52 5.09
CA CYS A 372 17.80 -5.23 3.81
C CYS A 372 17.06 -6.56 3.96
N ILE A 373 15.89 -6.66 3.34
CA ILE A 373 15.07 -7.88 3.32
C ILE A 373 15.28 -8.69 2.04
N LEU A 374 15.86 -8.07 1.01
CA LEU A 374 16.21 -8.69 -0.25
C LEU A 374 17.32 -7.91 -0.95
N GLU A 375 18.31 -8.59 -1.47
CA GLU A 375 19.25 -8.14 -2.49
C GLU A 375 19.44 -9.28 -3.50
N ALA A 376 19.05 -9.03 -4.76
CA ALA A 376 19.23 -9.96 -5.86
C ALA A 376 20.70 -10.05 -6.27
N ASP A 377 21.08 -11.12 -6.93
CA ASP A 377 22.34 -11.18 -7.66
C ASP A 377 22.25 -10.48 -9.03
N GLY A 378 23.23 -10.71 -9.91
CA GLY A 378 23.26 -10.10 -11.26
C GLY A 378 22.37 -10.79 -12.29
N GLU A 379 21.82 -11.97 -12.00
CA GLU A 379 21.15 -12.83 -12.99
C GLU A 379 19.70 -12.37 -13.26
N GLU A 380 19.20 -12.77 -14.44
CA GLU A 380 17.78 -12.56 -14.81
C GLU A 380 16.87 -13.40 -13.91
N GLY A 381 15.84 -12.80 -13.33
CA GLY A 381 14.90 -13.54 -12.51
C GLY A 381 13.80 -12.71 -11.85
N LEU A 382 12.94 -13.42 -11.12
CA LEU A 382 11.91 -12.84 -10.27
C LEU A 382 12.35 -12.97 -8.81
N TRP A 383 12.37 -11.84 -8.12
CA TRP A 383 12.79 -11.75 -6.72
C TRP A 383 11.63 -11.24 -5.87
N LEU A 384 11.23 -11.99 -4.85
CA LEU A 384 10.05 -11.69 -4.05
C LEU A 384 10.45 -11.08 -2.70
N ALA A 385 10.15 -9.79 -2.52
CA ALA A 385 10.32 -9.08 -1.26
C ALA A 385 9.01 -9.07 -0.47
N GLU A 386 9.07 -9.34 0.84
CA GLU A 386 7.91 -9.31 1.72
C GLU A 386 8.06 -8.24 2.79
N PHE A 387 7.20 -7.22 2.75
CA PHE A 387 7.17 -6.11 3.70
C PHE A 387 6.11 -6.37 4.77
N ASP A 388 6.52 -6.48 6.04
CA ASP A 388 5.59 -6.50 7.17
C ASP A 388 5.05 -5.09 7.43
N LEU A 389 3.85 -4.83 6.92
CA LEU A 389 3.21 -3.51 7.03
C LEU A 389 2.83 -3.15 8.46
N GLU A 390 2.50 -4.15 9.28
CA GLU A 390 2.13 -3.90 10.66
C GLU A 390 3.33 -3.53 11.51
N LEU A 391 4.44 -4.25 11.32
CA LEU A 391 5.71 -3.93 11.95
C LEU A 391 6.17 -2.52 11.55
N LEU A 392 6.13 -2.19 10.25
CA LEU A 392 6.49 -0.87 9.75
C LEU A 392 5.60 0.22 10.34
N ARG A 393 4.28 0.01 10.37
CA ARG A 393 3.31 0.96 10.93
C ARG A 393 3.50 1.15 12.44
N SER A 394 3.76 0.07 13.17
CA SER A 394 4.06 0.11 14.60
C SER A 394 5.35 0.88 14.89
N TYR A 395 6.41 0.58 14.14
CA TYR A 395 7.70 1.26 14.22
C TYR A 395 7.56 2.76 13.99
N ARG A 396 6.87 3.18 12.94
CA ARG A 396 6.62 4.60 12.60
C ARG A 396 5.85 5.37 13.69
N ARG A 397 4.99 4.70 14.46
CA ARG A 397 4.25 5.32 15.58
C ARG A 397 5.12 5.55 16.82
N GLN A 398 6.15 4.75 17.02
CA GLN A 398 6.94 4.73 18.25
C GLN A 398 8.28 5.43 18.09
N GLU A 399 8.82 5.47 16.88
CA GLU A 399 10.15 6.00 16.61
C GLU A 399 10.15 7.54 16.58
N VAL A 400 11.30 8.12 16.96
CA VAL A 400 11.44 9.57 17.21
C VAL A 400 12.04 10.36 16.05
N HIS A 401 12.65 9.74 15.05
CA HIS A 401 13.33 10.44 13.94
C HIS A 401 12.42 10.66 12.71
N GLY A 402 11.14 10.78 12.90
CA GLY A 402 10.18 11.10 11.83
C GLY A 402 9.93 12.60 11.66
N ASN A 403 8.71 12.94 11.28
CA ASN A 403 8.32 14.31 11.00
C ASN A 403 8.19 15.19 12.27
N ALA A 404 7.87 14.58 13.43
CA ALA A 404 7.51 15.32 14.65
C ALA A 404 8.62 16.24 15.19
N TYR A 405 9.88 15.87 14.97
CA TYR A 405 11.05 16.59 15.48
C TYR A 405 11.80 17.40 14.41
N ARG A 406 11.28 17.48 13.19
CA ARG A 406 11.83 18.34 12.15
C ARG A 406 11.67 19.79 12.50
N ARG A 407 12.60 20.62 12.01
CA ARG A 407 12.60 22.08 12.19
C ARG A 407 12.54 22.79 10.82
N PRO A 408 11.39 22.70 10.10
CA PRO A 408 11.26 23.21 8.73
C PRO A 408 11.61 24.68 8.57
N GLU A 409 11.39 25.48 9.64
CA GLU A 409 11.71 26.91 9.67
C GLU A 409 13.21 27.21 9.46
N LEU A 410 14.07 26.18 9.61
CA LEU A 410 15.53 26.32 9.39
C LEU A 410 16.00 25.77 8.02
N TYR A 411 15.10 25.22 7.21
CA TYR A 411 15.44 24.50 5.98
C TYR A 411 15.31 25.37 4.71
N GLY A 412 15.25 26.69 4.83
CA GLY A 412 15.07 27.60 3.69
C GLY A 412 16.09 27.42 2.57
N LEU A 413 17.35 27.05 2.91
CA LEU A 413 18.39 26.75 1.89
C LEU A 413 18.05 25.59 0.96
N LEU A 414 17.21 24.63 1.41
CA LEU A 414 16.80 23.50 0.55
C LEU A 414 15.82 23.90 -0.56
N THR A 415 15.20 25.06 -0.44
CA THR A 415 14.24 25.57 -1.43
C THR A 415 14.77 26.74 -2.24
N GLU A 416 16.04 27.15 -2.01
CA GLU A 416 16.72 28.14 -2.84
C GLU A 416 17.12 27.52 -4.19
N ASP A 417 16.83 28.19 -5.29
CA ASP A 417 17.25 27.76 -6.63
C ASP A 417 18.65 28.28 -7.04
N THR A 418 19.33 28.97 -6.12
CA THR A 418 20.67 29.53 -6.32
C THR A 418 21.74 28.44 -6.28
N VAL A 419 22.36 28.15 -7.41
CA VAL A 419 23.52 27.25 -7.50
C VAL A 419 24.82 27.98 -7.27
N ARG A 420 25.63 27.50 -6.30
CA ARG A 420 26.90 28.13 -5.88
C ARG A 420 28.10 27.23 -6.23
N PRO A 421 29.30 27.83 -6.49
CA PRO A 421 30.53 27.03 -6.67
C PRO A 421 30.75 26.11 -5.45
N PRO A 422 31.33 24.91 -5.67
CA PRO A 422 31.84 24.37 -6.94
C PRO A 422 30.79 23.67 -7.84
N PHE A 423 29.50 23.68 -7.48
CA PHE A 423 28.46 22.88 -8.11
C PHE A 423 27.84 23.50 -9.37
N VAL A 424 28.43 24.59 -9.88
CA VAL A 424 27.96 25.22 -11.12
C VAL A 424 28.28 24.36 -12.32
N ARG A 425 27.24 24.00 -13.11
CA ARG A 425 27.34 23.17 -14.31
C ARG A 425 26.81 23.94 -15.54
N LYS A 426 27.51 23.82 -16.67
CA LYS A 426 27.09 24.45 -17.95
C LYS A 426 25.95 23.68 -18.63
N ASP A 427 25.88 22.39 -18.38
CA ASP A 427 24.89 21.43 -18.89
C ASP A 427 23.62 21.36 -18.05
N ARG A 428 23.50 22.17 -16.99
CA ARG A 428 22.29 22.26 -16.19
C ARG A 428 21.10 22.77 -17.02
N ARG A 429 19.99 22.06 -16.96
CA ARG A 429 18.71 22.54 -17.51
C ARG A 429 18.33 23.85 -16.83
N LYS A 430 17.99 24.88 -17.64
CA LYS A 430 17.51 26.14 -17.08
C LYS A 430 16.09 25.94 -16.51
N PRO A 431 15.74 26.56 -15.36
CA PRO A 431 14.36 26.59 -14.92
C PRO A 431 13.48 27.19 -16.04
N VAL A 432 12.33 26.60 -16.27
CA VAL A 432 11.28 27.24 -17.07
C VAL A 432 10.76 28.40 -16.22
N LEU A 433 11.04 29.63 -16.65
CA LEU A 433 10.58 30.86 -15.99
C LEU A 433 9.07 31.05 -16.21
#